data_d485c35caa43f12b43c46eb1206c6dd0
#
_entry.id   d485c35caa43f12b43c46eb1206c6dd0
#
_cell.length_a   1.000
_cell.length_b   1.000
_cell.length_c   1.000
_cell.angle_alpha   90.00
_cell.angle_beta   90.00
_cell.angle_gamma   90.00
#
_symmetry.space_group_name_H-M   'P 1'
#
loop_
_entity.id
_entity.type
_entity.pdbx_description
1 polymer ?
#
loop_
_entity_poly.entity_id
_entity_poly.type
_entity_poly.pdbx_seq_one_letter_code
_entity_poly.pdbx_strand_id
1 'polypeptide(L)'
;IVVHRSAGRYICGEVTAQVNALMGRRPNPRQPPPYLTQEGLWARPTALNNVETFANVPGIILEGAAPYAALGTEKNSGTKGFCISGHVNRPGVYELPFGVTLRTLIDEHAGGILDGRAFKAVFPGGASSSCLTAEHLDLPLDFHHVAQAGSMLGSAAFMVIAEGVCMVEVALRLARFFRHESCGKCIPCRDGTYQIVRL
;
A
#
# COMPACT_ATOMS: atom_id res chain seq x y z
N ILE A 1 -18.85 0.70 19.21
CA ILE A 1 -18.19 0.66 17.90
C ILE A 1 -19.16 1.28 16.91
N VAL A 2 -18.67 2.22 16.10
CA VAL A 2 -19.45 2.88 15.05
C VAL A 2 -18.75 2.65 13.72
N VAL A 3 -19.51 2.20 12.71
CA VAL A 3 -19.05 2.07 11.34
C VAL A 3 -19.40 3.33 10.56
N HIS A 4 -18.39 4.03 10.05
CA HIS A 4 -18.58 5.21 9.22
C HIS A 4 -18.23 4.90 7.75
N ARG A 5 -19.15 5.20 6.82
CA ARG A 5 -18.92 5.04 5.38
C ARG A 5 -18.29 6.32 4.83
N SER A 6 -17.11 6.20 4.25
CA SER A 6 -16.42 7.29 3.55
C SER A 6 -16.86 7.37 2.08
N ALA A 7 -16.58 8.51 1.43
CA ALA A 7 -16.80 8.68 -0.01
C ALA A 7 -15.80 7.90 -0.89
N GLY A 8 -14.86 7.16 -0.33
CA GLY A 8 -13.95 6.28 -1.08
C GLY A 8 -12.89 7.03 -1.88
N ARG A 9 -12.26 8.05 -1.32
CA ARG A 9 -11.14 8.79 -1.95
C ARG A 9 -9.81 8.27 -1.43
N TYR A 10 -8.82 8.14 -2.32
CA TYR A 10 -7.46 7.70 -1.99
C TYR A 10 -6.81 8.57 -0.91
N ILE A 11 -7.03 9.89 -0.95
CA ILE A 11 -6.49 10.82 0.05
C ILE A 11 -6.94 10.51 1.48
N CYS A 12 -8.06 9.81 1.68
CA CYS A 12 -8.51 9.38 3.00
C CYS A 12 -7.61 8.31 3.63
N GLY A 13 -6.63 7.76 2.91
CA GLY A 13 -5.54 6.97 3.48
C GLY A 13 -4.53 7.81 4.28
N GLU A 14 -4.49 9.14 4.08
CA GLU A 14 -3.73 10.07 4.92
C GLU A 14 -4.54 10.36 6.19
N VAL A 15 -3.89 10.20 7.36
CA VAL A 15 -4.57 10.17 8.66
C VAL A 15 -5.38 11.42 8.98
N THR A 16 -4.86 12.61 8.67
CA THR A 16 -5.55 13.87 8.97
C THR A 16 -6.68 14.17 7.98
N ALA A 17 -6.53 13.73 6.73
CA ALA A 17 -7.60 13.80 5.73
C ALA A 17 -8.76 12.86 6.09
N GLN A 18 -8.46 11.67 6.62
CA GLN A 18 -9.46 10.73 7.12
C GLN A 18 -10.27 11.34 8.28
N VAL A 19 -9.59 11.95 9.24
CA VAL A 19 -10.26 12.64 10.37
C VAL A 19 -11.15 13.78 9.87
N ASN A 20 -10.70 14.57 8.89
CA ASN A 20 -11.54 15.59 8.26
C ASN A 20 -12.79 15.00 7.59
N ALA A 21 -12.63 13.89 6.86
CA ALA A 21 -13.75 13.20 6.22
C ALA A 21 -14.77 12.68 7.25
N LEU A 22 -14.31 12.10 8.36
CA LEU A 22 -15.16 11.65 9.47
C LEU A 22 -15.99 12.79 10.08
N MET A 23 -15.45 14.01 10.09
CA MET A 23 -16.14 15.21 10.58
C MET A 23 -17.04 15.88 9.52
N GLY A 24 -17.21 15.26 8.34
CA GLY A 24 -17.98 15.86 7.25
C GLY A 24 -17.28 17.04 6.57
N ARG A 25 -15.98 17.21 6.78
CA ARG A 25 -15.16 18.25 6.15
C ARG A 25 -14.52 17.72 4.86
N ARG A 26 -14.05 18.63 4.00
CA ARG A 26 -13.27 18.22 2.83
C ARG A 26 -12.02 17.45 3.27
N PRO A 27 -11.73 16.29 2.69
CA PRO A 27 -10.60 15.43 3.10
C PRO A 27 -9.26 15.98 2.63
N ASN A 28 -8.87 17.13 3.15
CA ASN A 28 -7.56 17.73 2.92
C ASN A 28 -6.63 17.41 4.10
N PRO A 29 -5.34 17.10 3.85
CA PRO A 29 -4.36 16.95 4.92
C PRO A 29 -4.22 18.21 5.77
N ARG A 30 -3.97 18.03 7.06
CA ARG A 30 -3.62 19.10 8.00
C ARG A 30 -2.11 19.16 8.15
N GLN A 31 -1.60 20.35 8.39
CA GLN A 31 -0.18 20.57 8.71
C GLN A 31 0.00 20.49 10.23
N PRO A 32 0.75 19.53 10.77
CA PRO A 32 1.10 19.55 12.19
C PRO A 32 2.13 20.64 12.50
N PRO A 33 2.18 21.18 13.76
CA PRO A 33 1.23 20.97 14.83
C PRO A 33 -0.12 21.66 14.61
N PRO A 34 -1.22 21.23 15.27
CA PRO A 34 -1.31 20.19 16.30
C PRO A 34 -1.28 18.77 15.73
N TYR A 35 -0.74 17.82 16.48
CA TYR A 35 -0.79 16.40 16.15
C TYR A 35 -2.15 15.80 16.53
N LEU A 36 -2.55 14.68 15.89
CA LEU A 36 -3.84 14.03 16.19
C LEU A 36 -3.98 13.59 17.66
N THR A 37 -2.87 13.26 18.30
CA THR A 37 -2.83 12.93 19.73
C THR A 37 -3.13 14.13 20.64
N GLN A 38 -3.05 15.34 20.11
CA GLN A 38 -3.39 16.59 20.78
C GLN A 38 -4.77 17.08 20.36
N GLU A 39 -5.03 17.13 19.04
CA GLU A 39 -6.26 17.63 18.45
C GLU A 39 -6.63 16.83 17.18
N GLY A 40 -7.41 15.78 17.34
CA GLY A 40 -7.87 14.90 16.27
C GLY A 40 -9.37 15.08 15.95
N LEU A 41 -10.14 13.99 16.09
CA LEU A 41 -11.57 13.95 15.82
C LEU A 41 -12.32 14.84 16.82
N TRP A 42 -13.13 15.77 16.31
CA TRP A 42 -13.86 16.79 17.09
C TRP A 42 -13.00 17.54 18.11
N ALA A 43 -11.77 17.90 17.71
CA ALA A 43 -10.78 18.57 18.54
C ALA A 43 -10.43 17.79 19.83
N ARG A 44 -10.60 16.46 19.82
CA ARG A 44 -10.22 15.58 20.94
C ARG A 44 -8.95 14.82 20.60
N PRO A 45 -8.13 14.45 21.60
CA PRO A 45 -7.01 13.53 21.39
C PRO A 45 -7.47 12.24 20.71
N THR A 46 -6.80 11.86 19.61
CA THR A 46 -7.23 10.75 18.77
C THR A 46 -6.05 9.85 18.46
N ALA A 47 -6.18 8.55 18.77
CA ALA A 47 -5.32 7.50 18.25
C ALA A 47 -5.92 6.93 16.97
N LEU A 48 -5.11 6.83 15.93
CA LEU A 48 -5.51 6.27 14.63
C LEU A 48 -4.46 5.24 14.20
N ASN A 49 -4.90 4.04 13.86
CA ASN A 49 -4.06 2.97 13.39
C ASN A 49 -4.68 2.28 12.17
N ASN A 50 -3.85 1.59 11.40
CA ASN A 50 -4.29 0.78 10.28
C ASN A 50 -5.16 -0.40 10.78
N VAL A 51 -6.15 -0.79 9.99
CA VAL A 51 -7.06 -1.90 10.29
C VAL A 51 -6.31 -3.22 10.48
N GLU A 52 -5.29 -3.49 9.68
CA GLU A 52 -4.48 -4.71 9.80
C GLU A 52 -3.69 -4.73 11.11
N THR A 53 -3.19 -3.58 11.58
CA THR A 53 -2.57 -3.46 12.90
C THR A 53 -3.56 -3.84 14.01
N PHE A 54 -4.78 -3.31 13.95
CA PHE A 54 -5.81 -3.67 14.95
C PHE A 54 -6.26 -5.12 14.84
N ALA A 55 -6.28 -5.71 13.65
CA ALA A 55 -6.66 -7.10 13.44
C ALA A 55 -5.69 -8.10 14.10
N ASN A 56 -4.42 -7.74 14.24
CA ASN A 56 -3.41 -8.57 14.92
C ASN A 56 -3.51 -8.51 16.45
N VAL A 57 -4.03 -7.42 17.01
CA VAL A 57 -4.04 -7.20 18.47
C VAL A 57 -4.79 -8.29 19.26
N PRO A 58 -6.00 -8.76 18.85
CA PRO A 58 -6.71 -9.81 19.57
C PRO A 58 -5.90 -11.11 19.67
N GLY A 59 -5.28 -11.57 18.58
CA GLY A 59 -4.44 -12.77 18.59
C GLY A 59 -3.25 -12.63 19.54
N ILE A 60 -2.57 -11.49 19.50
CA ILE A 60 -1.42 -11.22 20.39
C ILE A 60 -1.83 -11.19 21.86
N ILE A 61 -3.02 -10.66 22.20
CA ILE A 61 -3.52 -10.64 23.57
C ILE A 61 -3.89 -12.05 24.05
N LEU A 62 -4.51 -12.85 23.19
CA LEU A 62 -5.00 -14.19 23.55
C LEU A 62 -3.88 -15.24 23.62
N GLU A 63 -2.94 -15.19 22.69
CA GLU A 63 -1.91 -16.21 22.49
C GLU A 63 -0.54 -15.79 23.04
N GLY A 64 -0.38 -14.51 23.35
CA GLY A 64 0.88 -13.90 23.78
C GLY A 64 1.72 -13.41 22.60
N ALA A 65 2.79 -12.68 22.91
CA ALA A 65 3.64 -12.07 21.91
C ALA A 65 4.59 -13.06 21.20
N ALA A 66 4.96 -14.17 21.86
CA ALA A 66 5.98 -15.10 21.35
C ALA A 66 5.58 -15.81 20.06
N PRO A 67 4.37 -16.38 19.88
CA PRO A 67 3.94 -16.95 18.62
C PRO A 67 3.95 -15.96 17.46
N TYR A 68 3.48 -14.74 17.70
CA TYR A 68 3.49 -13.66 16.70
C TYR A 68 4.92 -13.26 16.30
N ALA A 69 5.81 -13.11 17.30
CA ALA A 69 7.20 -12.75 17.07
C ALA A 69 8.02 -13.84 16.36
N ALA A 70 7.58 -15.11 16.45
CA ALA A 70 8.23 -16.24 15.76
C ALA A 70 7.93 -16.27 14.25
N LEU A 71 6.91 -15.55 13.78
CA LEU A 71 6.56 -15.43 12.36
C LEU A 71 7.27 -14.24 11.73
N GLY A 72 7.63 -14.39 10.45
CA GLY A 72 8.19 -13.31 9.67
C GLY A 72 9.73 -13.26 9.70
N THR A 73 10.28 -12.04 9.61
CA THR A 73 11.73 -11.79 9.61
C THR A 73 12.16 -11.16 10.93
N GLU A 74 13.48 -11.14 11.18
CA GLU A 74 14.05 -10.53 12.39
C GLU A 74 13.56 -9.08 12.64
N LYS A 75 13.36 -8.32 11.57
CA LYS A 75 12.94 -6.90 11.65
C LYS A 75 11.46 -6.67 11.44
N ASN A 76 10.73 -7.67 10.92
CA ASN A 76 9.31 -7.57 10.65
C ASN A 76 8.61 -8.88 11.04
N SER A 77 8.06 -8.88 12.25
CA SER A 77 7.34 -10.04 12.79
C SER A 77 5.89 -10.11 12.31
N GLY A 78 5.35 -11.33 12.32
CA GLY A 78 3.95 -11.59 12.03
C GLY A 78 3.67 -11.87 10.56
N THR A 79 2.38 -11.76 10.21
CA THR A 79 1.85 -11.94 8.86
C THR A 79 1.51 -10.60 8.21
N LYS A 80 1.32 -10.64 6.90
CA LYS A 80 0.86 -9.50 6.10
C LYS A 80 -0.13 -9.99 5.04
N GLY A 81 -1.19 -9.22 4.81
CA GLY A 81 -2.07 -9.40 3.67
C GLY A 81 -1.38 -8.86 2.41
N PHE A 82 -0.89 -9.77 1.55
CA PHE A 82 -0.32 -9.43 0.25
C PHE A 82 -1.43 -9.37 -0.79
N CYS A 83 -1.81 -8.17 -1.22
CA CYS A 83 -2.78 -7.96 -2.28
C CYS A 83 -2.06 -7.99 -3.62
N ILE A 84 -2.33 -8.97 -4.48
CA ILE A 84 -1.69 -9.09 -5.78
C ILE A 84 -2.69 -8.94 -6.93
N SER A 85 -2.31 -8.14 -7.92
CA SER A 85 -3.11 -7.79 -9.09
C SER A 85 -2.22 -7.61 -10.33
N GLY A 86 -2.81 -7.22 -11.43
CA GLY A 86 -2.12 -7.05 -12.72
C GLY A 86 -2.08 -8.34 -13.51
N HIS A 87 -0.93 -8.64 -14.14
CA HIS A 87 -0.80 -9.76 -15.05
C HIS A 87 -0.43 -11.07 -14.33
N VAL A 88 -1.30 -11.53 -13.44
CA VAL A 88 -1.20 -12.83 -12.75
C VAL A 88 -2.45 -13.68 -12.99
N ASN A 89 -2.30 -15.00 -12.90
CA ASN A 89 -3.41 -15.92 -13.16
C ASN A 89 -4.47 -15.92 -12.05
N ARG A 90 -4.05 -15.70 -10.80
CA ARG A 90 -4.92 -15.70 -9.63
C ARG A 90 -4.72 -14.41 -8.81
N PRO A 91 -5.29 -13.27 -9.24
CA PRO A 91 -5.26 -12.06 -8.42
C PRO A 91 -6.07 -12.26 -7.15
N GLY A 92 -5.61 -11.68 -6.04
CA GLY A 92 -6.29 -11.86 -4.75
C GLY A 92 -5.52 -11.27 -3.58
N VAL A 93 -5.96 -11.62 -2.37
CA VAL A 93 -5.30 -11.29 -1.11
C VAL A 93 -4.82 -12.59 -0.47
N TYR A 94 -3.54 -12.65 -0.16
CA TYR A 94 -2.89 -13.81 0.46
C TYR A 94 -2.27 -13.38 1.77
N GLU A 95 -2.73 -13.95 2.87
CA GLU A 95 -2.09 -13.71 4.17
C GLU A 95 -0.90 -14.69 4.33
N LEU A 96 0.29 -14.12 4.40
CA LEU A 96 1.55 -14.85 4.45
C LEU A 96 2.49 -14.22 5.49
N PRO A 97 3.44 -14.98 6.07
CA PRO A 97 4.48 -14.41 6.90
C PRO A 97 5.32 -13.40 6.14
N PHE A 98 5.79 -12.36 6.82
CA PHE A 98 6.84 -11.51 6.25
C PHE A 98 8.07 -12.36 5.86
N GLY A 99 8.76 -11.97 4.79
CA GLY A 99 9.93 -12.69 4.28
C GLY A 99 9.64 -13.71 3.17
N VAL A 100 8.36 -13.96 2.84
CA VAL A 100 8.03 -14.69 1.61
C VAL A 100 8.67 -13.96 0.42
N THR A 101 9.22 -14.69 -0.56
CA THR A 101 9.84 -14.05 -1.72
C THR A 101 8.80 -13.56 -2.73
N LEU A 102 9.18 -12.57 -3.54
CA LEU A 102 8.33 -12.12 -4.65
C LEU A 102 8.04 -13.26 -5.63
N ARG A 103 9.00 -14.14 -5.88
CA ARG A 103 8.83 -15.34 -6.72
C ARG A 103 7.75 -16.25 -6.16
N THR A 104 7.85 -16.62 -4.88
CA THR A 104 6.86 -17.49 -4.21
C THR A 104 5.46 -16.85 -4.27
N LEU A 105 5.35 -15.55 -4.01
CA LEU A 105 4.07 -14.84 -4.09
C LEU A 105 3.46 -14.92 -5.50
N ILE A 106 4.26 -14.73 -6.55
CA ILE A 106 3.78 -14.77 -7.94
C ILE A 106 3.49 -16.21 -8.37
N ASP A 107 4.45 -17.13 -8.23
CA ASP A 107 4.39 -18.45 -8.86
C ASP A 107 3.47 -19.40 -8.11
N GLU A 108 3.58 -19.48 -6.78
CA GLU A 108 2.85 -20.45 -5.99
C GLU A 108 1.45 -19.93 -5.60
N HIS A 109 1.37 -18.70 -5.11
CA HIS A 109 0.11 -18.13 -4.63
C HIS A 109 -0.72 -17.52 -5.76
N ALA A 110 -0.13 -16.66 -6.60
CA ALA A 110 -0.86 -16.02 -7.70
C ALA A 110 -0.90 -16.86 -9.00
N GLY A 111 -0.32 -18.06 -9.01
CA GLY A 111 -0.42 -19.02 -10.11
C GLY A 111 0.40 -18.65 -11.35
N GLY A 112 1.45 -17.85 -11.17
CA GLY A 112 2.33 -17.40 -12.24
C GLY A 112 1.78 -16.22 -13.04
N ILE A 113 2.57 -15.83 -14.05
CA ILE A 113 2.23 -14.71 -14.93
C ILE A 113 1.16 -15.13 -15.95
N LEU A 114 0.21 -14.24 -16.17
CA LEU A 114 -0.91 -14.42 -17.10
C LEU A 114 -0.42 -14.81 -18.50
N ASP A 115 -1.09 -15.78 -19.10
CA ASP A 115 -0.82 -16.31 -20.45
C ASP A 115 0.62 -16.86 -20.62
N GLY A 116 1.27 -17.27 -19.55
CA GLY A 116 2.65 -17.79 -19.60
C GLY A 116 3.70 -16.77 -20.04
N ARG A 117 3.38 -15.49 -20.00
CA ARG A 117 4.29 -14.40 -20.36
C ARG A 117 5.43 -14.28 -19.35
N ALA A 118 6.53 -13.67 -19.75
CA ALA A 118 7.62 -13.39 -18.83
C ALA A 118 7.26 -12.24 -17.86
N PHE A 119 7.80 -12.30 -16.64
CA PHE A 119 7.73 -11.21 -15.69
C PHE A 119 8.57 -10.01 -16.18
N LYS A 120 8.03 -8.80 -16.08
CA LYS A 120 8.74 -7.56 -16.42
C LYS A 120 9.05 -6.71 -15.20
N ALA A 121 8.04 -6.36 -14.42
CA ALA A 121 8.18 -5.49 -13.27
C ALA A 121 7.03 -5.68 -12.29
N VAL A 122 7.18 -5.17 -11.07
CA VAL A 122 6.13 -5.09 -10.07
C VAL A 122 6.21 -3.79 -9.27
N PHE A 123 5.08 -3.24 -8.90
CA PHE A 123 4.96 -2.15 -7.92
C PHE A 123 4.52 -2.77 -6.60
N PRO A 124 5.41 -2.97 -5.60
CA PRO A 124 5.08 -3.76 -4.41
C PRO A 124 4.17 -3.03 -3.41
N GLY A 125 4.24 -1.71 -3.35
CA GLY A 125 3.42 -0.87 -2.47
C GLY A 125 2.29 -0.13 -3.18
N GLY A 126 1.89 -0.60 -4.38
CA GLY A 126 0.89 0.06 -5.20
C GLY A 126 1.43 1.26 -5.97
N ALA A 127 0.53 2.15 -6.38
CA ALA A 127 0.83 3.28 -7.26
C ALA A 127 1.92 4.24 -6.75
N SER A 128 2.15 4.25 -5.43
CA SER A 128 3.11 5.17 -4.79
C SER A 128 4.52 4.59 -4.63
N SER A 129 4.75 3.32 -5.01
CA SER A 129 6.05 2.66 -4.90
C SER A 129 6.84 2.72 -6.20
N SER A 130 8.17 2.66 -6.10
CA SER A 130 9.02 2.40 -7.26
C SER A 130 8.85 0.98 -7.74
N CYS A 131 9.00 0.72 -9.04
CA CYS A 131 8.93 -0.64 -9.57
C CYS A 131 10.21 -1.43 -9.28
N LEU A 132 10.05 -2.72 -9.04
CA LEU A 132 11.10 -3.72 -8.95
C LEU A 132 11.11 -4.57 -10.23
N THR A 133 12.28 -5.09 -10.60
CA THR A 133 12.54 -5.85 -11.83
C THR A 133 12.84 -7.32 -11.52
N ALA A 134 13.16 -8.12 -12.54
CA ALA A 134 13.40 -9.56 -12.40
C ALA A 134 14.56 -9.92 -11.45
N GLU A 135 15.52 -9.04 -11.28
CA GLU A 135 16.62 -9.21 -10.32
C GLU A 135 16.17 -9.26 -8.86
N HIS A 136 14.94 -8.80 -8.57
CA HIS A 136 14.36 -8.75 -7.25
C HIS A 136 13.37 -9.90 -6.96
N LEU A 137 13.25 -10.89 -7.85
CA LEU A 137 12.29 -11.98 -7.68
C LEU A 137 12.52 -12.81 -6.41
N ASP A 138 13.76 -12.93 -5.98
CA ASP A 138 14.12 -13.67 -4.77
C ASP A 138 14.28 -12.76 -3.53
N LEU A 139 13.85 -11.48 -3.64
CA LEU A 139 13.85 -10.53 -2.55
C LEU A 139 12.82 -10.95 -1.49
N PRO A 140 13.21 -11.05 -0.20
CA PRO A 140 12.26 -11.22 0.89
C PRO A 140 11.32 -10.02 1.00
N LEU A 141 10.02 -10.29 1.05
CA LEU A 141 9.00 -9.25 1.11
C LEU A 141 8.76 -8.83 2.56
N ASP A 142 9.50 -7.83 2.99
CA ASP A 142 9.29 -7.09 4.23
C ASP A 142 9.62 -5.61 4.03
N PHE A 143 9.34 -4.77 5.03
CA PHE A 143 9.57 -3.33 4.93
C PHE A 143 11.06 -2.98 4.77
N HIS A 144 11.94 -3.75 5.41
CA HIS A 144 13.37 -3.49 5.41
C HIS A 144 14.02 -3.82 4.06
N HIS A 145 13.83 -5.05 3.56
CA HIS A 145 14.45 -5.51 2.33
C HIS A 145 13.91 -4.76 1.10
N VAL A 146 12.59 -4.52 1.05
CA VAL A 146 12.00 -3.75 -0.06
C VAL A 146 12.49 -2.30 -0.07
N ALA A 147 12.70 -1.68 1.12
CA ALA A 147 13.28 -0.34 1.19
C ALA A 147 14.75 -0.32 0.74
N GLN A 148 15.55 -1.33 1.09
CA GLN A 148 16.93 -1.47 0.62
C GLN A 148 17.02 -1.65 -0.90
N ALA A 149 16.04 -2.30 -1.52
CA ALA A 149 15.92 -2.43 -2.97
C ALA A 149 15.45 -1.15 -3.68
N GLY A 150 15.34 -0.02 -2.98
CA GLY A 150 14.95 1.27 -3.55
C GLY A 150 13.46 1.45 -3.81
N SER A 151 12.62 0.62 -3.19
CA SER A 151 11.16 0.70 -3.27
C SER A 151 10.54 0.80 -1.87
N MET A 152 9.24 0.57 -1.76
CA MET A 152 8.56 0.47 -0.47
C MET A 152 7.45 -0.59 -0.54
N LEU A 153 7.33 -1.38 0.54
CA LEU A 153 6.27 -2.37 0.65
C LEU A 153 4.89 -1.71 0.84
N GLY A 154 4.84 -0.60 1.56
CA GLY A 154 3.61 0.17 1.78
C GLY A 154 2.47 -0.70 2.30
N SER A 155 1.35 -0.71 1.56
CA SER A 155 0.18 -1.55 1.86
C SER A 155 0.30 -2.99 1.34
N ALA A 156 1.44 -3.38 0.76
CA ALA A 156 1.63 -4.65 0.04
C ALA A 156 0.60 -4.87 -1.09
N ALA A 157 0.30 -3.83 -1.83
CA ALA A 157 -0.61 -3.85 -2.98
C ALA A 157 0.19 -4.04 -4.28
N PHE A 158 0.54 -5.28 -4.57
CA PHE A 158 1.38 -5.66 -5.72
C PHE A 158 0.63 -5.49 -7.04
N MET A 159 1.21 -4.72 -7.95
CA MET A 159 0.73 -4.62 -9.34
C MET A 159 1.79 -5.22 -10.27
N VAL A 160 1.55 -6.43 -10.74
CA VAL A 160 2.49 -7.20 -11.57
C VAL A 160 2.33 -6.83 -13.04
N ILE A 161 3.46 -6.57 -13.70
CA ILE A 161 3.53 -6.20 -15.11
C ILE A 161 4.27 -7.31 -15.88
N ALA A 162 3.64 -7.84 -16.91
CA ALA A 162 4.25 -8.83 -17.79
C ALA A 162 5.00 -8.18 -18.96
N GLU A 163 5.91 -8.92 -19.59
CA GLU A 163 6.56 -8.50 -20.84
C GLU A 163 5.54 -8.19 -21.94
N GLY A 164 5.92 -7.28 -22.85
CA GLY A 164 5.04 -6.75 -23.90
C GLY A 164 4.20 -5.56 -23.46
N VAL A 165 4.17 -5.19 -22.17
CA VAL A 165 3.48 -4.00 -21.69
C VAL A 165 4.39 -2.78 -21.77
N CYS A 166 3.88 -1.69 -22.33
CA CYS A 166 4.61 -0.42 -22.40
C CYS A 166 4.63 0.25 -21.03
N MET A 167 5.82 0.48 -20.46
CA MET A 167 5.97 1.13 -19.15
C MET A 167 5.60 2.61 -19.17
N VAL A 168 5.69 3.29 -20.32
CA VAL A 168 5.20 4.67 -20.47
C VAL A 168 3.69 4.72 -20.33
N GLU A 169 2.96 3.74 -20.89
CA GLU A 169 1.52 3.64 -20.71
C GLU A 169 1.15 3.36 -19.26
N VAL A 170 1.91 2.50 -18.56
CA VAL A 170 1.74 2.27 -17.11
C VAL A 170 1.94 3.57 -16.35
N ALA A 171 3.02 4.31 -16.61
CA ALA A 171 3.29 5.60 -15.97
C ALA A 171 2.16 6.62 -16.23
N LEU A 172 1.64 6.67 -17.46
CA LEU A 172 0.50 7.52 -17.81
C LEU A 172 -0.77 7.16 -17.02
N ARG A 173 -1.05 5.87 -16.85
CA ARG A 173 -2.21 5.39 -16.03
C ARG A 173 -2.05 5.81 -14.57
N LEU A 174 -0.85 5.66 -14.01
CA LEU A 174 -0.55 6.11 -12.65
C LEU A 174 -0.67 7.63 -12.51
N ALA A 175 -0.16 8.40 -13.47
CA ALA A 175 -0.30 9.85 -13.49
C ALA A 175 -1.77 10.31 -13.55
N ARG A 176 -2.59 9.64 -14.37
CA ARG A 176 -4.04 9.87 -14.43
C ARG A 176 -4.74 9.56 -13.12
N PHE A 177 -4.35 8.47 -12.46
CA PHE A 177 -4.85 8.10 -11.13
C PHE A 177 -4.54 9.20 -10.12
N PHE A 178 -3.28 9.64 -10.00
CA PHE A 178 -2.90 10.70 -9.07
C PHE A 178 -3.59 12.04 -9.38
N ARG A 179 -3.76 12.38 -10.65
CA ARG A 179 -4.55 13.55 -11.05
C ARG A 179 -5.99 13.47 -10.57
N HIS A 180 -6.63 12.30 -10.72
CA HIS A 180 -8.02 12.08 -10.31
C HIS A 180 -8.17 12.10 -8.79
N GLU A 181 -7.23 11.51 -8.06
CA GLU A 181 -7.27 11.37 -6.59
C GLU A 181 -6.67 12.55 -5.83
N SER A 182 -6.06 13.52 -6.51
CA SER A 182 -5.54 14.74 -5.88
C SER A 182 -6.63 15.45 -5.09
N CYS A 183 -6.35 15.79 -3.83
CA CYS A 183 -7.25 16.62 -3.02
C CYS A 183 -7.27 18.09 -3.46
N GLY A 184 -6.32 18.51 -4.33
CA GLY A 184 -6.21 19.84 -4.90
C GLY A 184 -5.65 20.91 -3.95
N LYS A 185 -5.13 20.54 -2.77
CA LYS A 185 -4.62 21.51 -1.78
C LYS A 185 -3.28 22.10 -2.19
N CYS A 186 -2.33 21.28 -2.62
CA CYS A 186 -0.97 21.72 -2.93
C CYS A 186 -0.77 21.93 -4.42
N ILE A 187 -0.25 23.10 -4.81
CA ILE A 187 -0.02 23.49 -6.20
C ILE A 187 0.81 22.45 -6.98
N PRO A 188 1.96 21.94 -6.49
CA PRO A 188 2.76 20.96 -7.25
C PRO A 188 1.98 19.68 -7.60
N CYS A 189 1.15 19.18 -6.70
CA CYS A 189 0.31 18.02 -6.96
C CYS A 189 -0.86 18.38 -7.89
N ARG A 190 -1.61 19.44 -7.56
CA ARG A 190 -2.79 19.84 -8.33
C ARG A 190 -2.46 20.15 -9.79
N ASP A 191 -1.48 21.01 -10.01
CA ASP A 191 -1.14 21.50 -11.35
C ASP A 191 -0.10 20.61 -12.04
N GLY A 192 0.87 20.07 -11.29
CA GLY A 192 1.92 19.19 -11.82
C GLY A 192 1.37 17.87 -12.38
N THR A 193 0.37 17.25 -11.74
CA THR A 193 -0.24 16.03 -12.27
C THR A 193 -0.98 16.27 -13.61
N TYR A 194 -1.56 17.46 -13.81
CA TYR A 194 -2.12 17.82 -15.11
C TYR A 194 -1.06 17.95 -16.20
N GLN A 195 0.10 18.52 -15.86
CA GLN A 195 1.21 18.68 -16.80
C GLN A 195 1.80 17.32 -17.18
N ILE A 196 2.10 16.44 -16.20
CA ILE A 196 2.66 15.12 -16.42
C ILE A 196 1.76 14.26 -17.34
N VAL A 197 0.44 14.35 -17.21
CA VAL A 197 -0.50 13.59 -18.05
C VAL A 197 -0.53 14.08 -19.50
N ARG A 198 -0.04 15.29 -19.78
CA ARG A 198 0.02 15.86 -21.13
C ARG A 198 1.34 15.62 -21.86
N LEU A 199 2.40 15.26 -21.12
CA LEU A 199 3.69 14.88 -21.67
C LEU A 199 3.63 13.45 -22.25
#